data_74a4c2c6df0463fc7adaada1a387bc3f
#
_entry.id   74a4c2c6df0463fc7adaada1a387bc3f
#
_cell.length_a   1.000
_cell.length_b   1.000
_cell.length_c   1.000
_cell.angle_alpha   90.00
_cell.angle_beta   90.00
_cell.angle_gamma   90.00
#
_symmetry.space_group_name_H-M   'P 1'
#
loop_
_entity.id
_entity.type
_entity.pdbx_description
1 polymer ?
#
loop_
_entity_poly.entity_id
_entity_poly.type
_entity_poly.pdbx_seq_one_letter_code
_entity_poly.pdbx_strand_id
1 'polypeptide(L)'
;MRTLKFLTVIFLLTISSNNLFGQGACACCTDNHTSFDFWVGDWIVFDTSGNKIGENRIEKLEGNCLINEHWTGLKGSTGCSYNYYEPSDSTWNQLWVDNQGSNLILKSRAESNKMILKSKFQKSPNGNLYTNRITWTLNTDGSVTQRWDIADENDQLLSVAFIGIYRKK
;
A
#
# COMPACT_ATOMS: atom_id res chain seq x y z
N MET A 1 -35.43 77.36 27.38
CA MET A 1 -35.15 75.94 27.73
C MET A 1 -34.93 75.17 26.46
N ARG A 2 -33.68 74.79 26.16
CA ARG A 2 -33.32 74.01 24.98
C ARG A 2 -33.14 72.52 25.39
N THR A 3 -34.03 71.66 24.94
CA THR A 3 -33.92 70.21 25.16
C THR A 3 -32.92 69.58 24.21
N LEU A 4 -31.87 69.08 24.76
CA LEU A 4 -30.80 68.33 24.02
C LEU A 4 -31.29 66.88 23.84
N LYS A 5 -31.52 66.47 22.59
CA LYS A 5 -31.84 65.05 22.25
C LYS A 5 -30.53 64.30 22.08
N PHE A 6 -30.28 63.34 22.98
CA PHE A 6 -29.20 62.39 22.84
C PHE A 6 -29.62 61.32 21.82
N LEU A 7 -28.85 61.20 20.72
CA LEU A 7 -29.00 60.15 19.74
C LEU A 7 -28.08 58.99 20.12
N THR A 8 -28.66 57.91 20.63
CA THR A 8 -27.87 56.69 20.94
C THR A 8 -27.67 55.87 19.66
N VAL A 9 -26.44 55.83 19.16
CA VAL A 9 -26.06 54.99 18.02
C VAL A 9 -25.72 53.60 18.56
N ILE A 10 -26.54 52.61 18.28
CA ILE A 10 -26.27 51.20 18.59
C ILE A 10 -25.43 50.64 17.47
N PHE A 11 -24.17 50.32 17.77
CA PHE A 11 -23.26 49.65 16.84
C PHE A 11 -23.47 48.13 16.95
N LEU A 12 -24.19 47.54 15.99
CA LEU A 12 -24.34 46.10 15.90
C LEU A 12 -23.02 45.50 15.35
N LEU A 13 -22.22 44.90 16.24
CA LEU A 13 -21.13 44.03 15.84
C LEU A 13 -21.71 42.71 15.28
N THR A 14 -21.69 42.54 13.97
CA THR A 14 -21.93 41.24 13.32
C THR A 14 -20.69 40.36 13.49
N ILE A 15 -20.74 39.42 14.43
CA ILE A 15 -19.72 38.40 14.58
C ILE A 15 -19.93 37.41 13.43
N SER A 16 -19.18 37.55 12.33
CA SER A 16 -19.09 36.54 11.28
C SER A 16 -18.34 35.33 11.84
N SER A 17 -19.06 34.31 12.26
CA SER A 17 -18.48 33.00 12.57
C SER A 17 -17.98 32.38 11.28
N ASN A 18 -16.69 32.58 10.96
CA ASN A 18 -16.01 31.79 9.98
C ASN A 18 -15.93 30.35 10.51
N ASN A 19 -16.80 29.47 10.03
CA ASN A 19 -16.62 28.04 10.19
C ASN A 19 -15.34 27.66 9.39
N LEU A 20 -14.19 27.71 10.03
CA LEU A 20 -13.01 26.99 9.60
C LEU A 20 -13.35 25.50 9.68
N PHE A 21 -13.91 24.97 8.61
CA PHE A 21 -13.82 23.54 8.36
C PHE A 21 -12.32 23.23 8.21
N GLY A 22 -11.65 22.88 9.30
CA GLY A 22 -10.35 22.29 9.26
C GLY A 22 -10.45 21.09 8.32
N GLN A 23 -9.74 21.13 7.19
CA GLN A 23 -9.54 19.93 6.39
C GLN A 23 -8.98 18.90 7.36
N GLY A 24 -9.79 17.88 7.69
CA GLY A 24 -9.39 16.85 8.63
C GLY A 24 -8.02 16.32 8.23
N ALA A 25 -7.07 16.34 9.17
CA ALA A 25 -5.72 15.82 8.92
C ALA A 25 -5.87 14.41 8.36
N CYS A 26 -5.26 14.14 7.21
CA CYS A 26 -5.29 12.83 6.57
C CYS A 26 -4.70 11.78 7.54
N ALA A 27 -5.54 10.89 8.08
CA ALA A 27 -5.14 9.92 9.09
C ALA A 27 -4.04 8.96 8.59
N CYS A 28 -4.03 8.66 7.29
CA CYS A 28 -3.12 7.72 6.68
C CYS A 28 -2.13 8.38 5.69
N CYS A 29 -1.72 9.64 6.00
CA CYS A 29 -0.70 10.37 5.23
C CYS A 29 0.62 10.53 6.02
N THR A 30 0.89 9.68 6.97
CA THR A 30 2.18 9.65 7.68
C THR A 30 3.24 8.92 6.85
N ASP A 31 4.52 9.14 7.15
CA ASP A 31 5.64 8.49 6.45
C ASP A 31 5.50 6.95 6.43
N ASN A 32 4.99 6.37 7.52
CA ASN A 32 4.76 4.93 7.59
C ASN A 32 3.66 4.47 6.63
N HIS A 33 2.55 5.22 6.50
CA HIS A 33 1.46 4.88 5.58
C HIS A 33 1.82 5.13 4.12
N THR A 34 2.83 5.96 3.84
CA THR A 34 3.28 6.28 2.48
C THR A 34 4.50 5.49 2.04
N SER A 35 5.10 4.69 2.94
CA SER A 35 6.32 3.94 2.65
C SER A 35 6.18 2.89 1.53
N PHE A 36 4.96 2.50 1.15
CA PHE A 36 4.68 1.60 0.02
C PHE A 36 4.08 2.32 -1.19
N ASP A 37 3.96 3.64 -1.18
CA ASP A 37 3.36 4.43 -2.26
C ASP A 37 4.16 4.35 -3.58
N PHE A 38 5.43 3.97 -3.54
CA PHE A 38 6.24 3.77 -4.75
C PHE A 38 5.68 2.66 -5.67
N TRP A 39 4.83 1.77 -5.14
CA TRP A 39 4.18 0.71 -5.91
C TRP A 39 2.82 1.15 -6.51
N VAL A 40 2.24 2.27 -6.05
CA VAL A 40 0.94 2.77 -6.53
C VAL A 40 1.02 3.18 -8.00
N GLY A 41 0.05 2.75 -8.82
CA GLY A 41 -0.10 3.12 -10.22
C GLY A 41 -0.52 1.98 -11.15
N ASP A 42 -0.57 2.28 -12.45
CA ASP A 42 -0.86 1.31 -13.50
C ASP A 42 0.45 0.80 -14.12
N TRP A 43 0.58 -0.52 -14.23
CA TRP A 43 1.82 -1.16 -14.58
C TRP A 43 1.65 -2.20 -15.69
N ILE A 44 2.65 -2.27 -16.56
CA ILE A 44 2.91 -3.46 -17.40
C ILE A 44 4.01 -4.25 -16.68
N VAL A 45 3.80 -5.55 -16.51
CA VAL A 45 4.73 -6.42 -15.80
C VAL A 45 5.44 -7.35 -16.76
N PHE A 46 6.76 -7.41 -16.63
CA PHE A 46 7.66 -8.20 -17.47
C PHE A 46 8.37 -9.27 -16.62
N ASP A 47 8.74 -10.37 -17.25
CA ASP A 47 9.68 -11.33 -16.69
C ASP A 47 11.15 -10.82 -16.81
N THR A 48 12.08 -11.60 -16.30
CA THR A 48 13.53 -11.27 -16.35
C THR A 48 14.12 -11.33 -17.76
N SER A 49 13.40 -11.91 -18.72
CA SER A 49 13.78 -11.95 -20.15
C SER A 49 13.19 -10.79 -20.95
N GLY A 50 12.40 -9.92 -20.29
CA GLY A 50 11.75 -8.78 -20.93
C GLY A 50 10.43 -9.09 -21.62
N ASN A 51 9.85 -10.28 -21.45
CA ASN A 51 8.55 -10.61 -22.00
C ASN A 51 7.46 -10.08 -21.08
N LYS A 52 6.41 -9.45 -21.64
CA LYS A 52 5.22 -9.08 -20.89
C LYS A 52 4.55 -10.34 -20.34
N ILE A 53 4.24 -10.34 -19.04
CA ILE A 53 3.57 -11.46 -18.34
C ILE A 53 2.21 -11.07 -17.78
N GLY A 54 1.90 -9.78 -17.69
CA GLY A 54 0.62 -9.30 -17.21
C GLY A 54 0.56 -7.78 -17.04
N GLU A 55 -0.47 -7.36 -16.39
CA GLU A 55 -0.73 -5.97 -16.00
C GLU A 55 -1.15 -5.93 -14.55
N ASN A 56 -0.82 -4.83 -13.87
CA ASN A 56 -1.20 -4.65 -12.49
C ASN A 56 -1.66 -3.21 -12.26
N ARG A 57 -2.79 -3.05 -11.58
CA ARG A 57 -3.32 -1.76 -11.15
C ARG A 57 -3.26 -1.70 -9.64
N ILE A 58 -2.58 -0.71 -9.13
CA ILE A 58 -2.39 -0.48 -7.70
C ILE A 58 -2.96 0.88 -7.35
N GLU A 59 -3.95 0.94 -6.49
CA GLU A 59 -4.62 2.19 -6.13
C GLU A 59 -4.77 2.36 -4.62
N LYS A 60 -4.81 3.62 -4.18
CA LYS A 60 -5.09 3.96 -2.78
C LYS A 60 -6.58 4.16 -2.59
N LEU A 61 -7.13 3.51 -1.58
CA LEU A 61 -8.53 3.56 -1.18
C LEU A 61 -8.66 4.02 0.28
N GLU A 62 -9.91 4.19 0.74
CA GLU A 62 -10.25 4.48 2.15
C GLU A 62 -9.43 5.66 2.72
N GLY A 63 -9.41 6.79 2.01
CA GLY A 63 -8.66 7.98 2.46
C GLY A 63 -7.16 7.74 2.60
N ASN A 64 -6.57 6.95 1.72
CA ASN A 64 -5.17 6.52 1.67
C ASN A 64 -4.76 5.45 2.69
N CYS A 65 -5.69 4.87 3.44
CA CYS A 65 -5.38 3.85 4.45
C CYS A 65 -5.22 2.44 3.88
N LEU A 66 -5.64 2.22 2.64
CA LEU A 66 -5.60 0.93 1.96
C LEU A 66 -4.91 1.08 0.60
N ILE A 67 -3.97 0.19 0.29
CA ILE A 67 -3.46 -0.03 -1.06
C ILE A 67 -4.11 -1.30 -1.59
N ASN A 68 -4.85 -1.17 -2.70
CA ASN A 68 -5.51 -2.28 -3.36
C ASN A 68 -4.82 -2.61 -4.67
N GLU A 69 -4.53 -3.89 -4.89
CA GLU A 69 -3.91 -4.44 -6.08
C GLU A 69 -4.92 -5.23 -6.90
N HIS A 70 -4.87 -5.06 -8.22
CA HIS A 70 -5.60 -5.87 -9.20
C HIS A 70 -4.62 -6.40 -10.26
N TRP A 71 -4.26 -7.66 -10.13
CA TRP A 71 -3.41 -8.38 -11.06
C TRP A 71 -4.20 -9.03 -12.20
N THR A 72 -3.70 -8.93 -13.42
CA THR A 72 -4.21 -9.63 -14.61
C THR A 72 -3.05 -10.23 -15.39
N GLY A 73 -2.87 -11.53 -15.30
CA GLY A 73 -1.85 -12.27 -16.05
C GLY A 73 -2.31 -12.62 -17.47
N LEU A 74 -1.39 -12.68 -18.42
CA LEU A 74 -1.69 -12.98 -19.85
C LEU A 74 -2.35 -14.35 -20.07
N LYS A 75 -2.15 -15.31 -19.15
CA LYS A 75 -2.71 -16.67 -19.24
C LYS A 75 -4.01 -16.85 -18.47
N GLY A 76 -4.71 -15.75 -18.14
CA GLY A 76 -5.99 -15.77 -17.44
C GLY A 76 -5.90 -15.92 -15.92
N SER A 77 -4.70 -15.88 -15.34
CA SER A 77 -4.56 -15.74 -13.88
C SER A 77 -4.95 -14.32 -13.47
N THR A 78 -5.80 -14.21 -12.45
CA THR A 78 -6.15 -12.92 -11.85
C THR A 78 -6.06 -13.01 -10.34
N GLY A 79 -5.87 -11.88 -9.68
CA GLY A 79 -5.87 -11.83 -8.23
C GLY A 79 -5.97 -10.40 -7.73
N CYS A 80 -6.24 -10.28 -6.45
CA CYS A 80 -6.24 -8.99 -5.78
C CYS A 80 -5.55 -9.09 -4.43
N SER A 81 -5.01 -7.97 -3.97
CA SER A 81 -4.54 -7.87 -2.59
C SER A 81 -5.02 -6.59 -1.92
N TYR A 82 -5.15 -6.69 -0.60
CA TYR A 82 -5.39 -5.58 0.30
C TYR A 82 -4.17 -5.39 1.18
N ASN A 83 -3.58 -4.20 1.10
CA ASN A 83 -2.36 -3.86 1.80
C ASN A 83 -2.61 -2.66 2.71
N TYR A 84 -2.24 -2.77 3.98
CA TYR A 84 -2.44 -1.69 4.94
C TYR A 84 -1.33 -1.68 5.99
N TYR A 85 -1.07 -0.47 6.51
CA TYR A 85 -0.18 -0.29 7.65
C TYR A 85 -0.95 -0.41 8.96
N GLU A 86 -0.43 -1.20 9.90
CA GLU A 86 -0.99 -1.39 11.25
C GLU A 86 -0.15 -0.59 12.26
N PRO A 87 -0.66 0.54 12.78
CA PRO A 87 0.10 1.39 13.69
C PRO A 87 0.43 0.73 15.03
N SER A 88 -0.42 -0.20 15.51
CA SER A 88 -0.26 -0.81 16.84
C SER A 88 1.03 -1.62 16.98
N ASP A 89 1.56 -2.16 15.89
CA ASP A 89 2.81 -2.92 15.88
C ASP A 89 3.80 -2.48 14.79
N SER A 90 3.48 -1.37 14.12
CA SER A 90 4.33 -0.75 13.08
C SER A 90 4.65 -1.69 11.93
N THR A 91 3.66 -2.43 11.43
CA THR A 91 3.83 -3.38 10.33
C THR A 91 2.92 -3.09 9.15
N TRP A 92 3.41 -3.43 7.96
CA TRP A 92 2.60 -3.60 6.77
C TRP A 92 2.03 -5.03 6.72
N ASN A 93 0.78 -5.13 6.28
CA ASN A 93 0.05 -6.37 6.14
C ASN A 93 -0.47 -6.50 4.72
N GLN A 94 -0.43 -7.70 4.15
CA GLN A 94 -1.04 -8.02 2.87
C GLN A 94 -1.90 -9.27 2.99
N LEU A 95 -3.10 -9.19 2.43
CA LEU A 95 -3.92 -10.35 2.09
C LEU A 95 -4.01 -10.41 0.56
N TRP A 96 -3.45 -11.45 -0.04
CA TRP A 96 -3.58 -11.78 -1.46
C TRP A 96 -4.57 -12.93 -1.64
N VAL A 97 -5.40 -12.85 -2.69
CA VAL A 97 -6.30 -13.93 -3.13
C VAL A 97 -6.30 -13.98 -4.66
N ASP A 98 -6.24 -15.19 -5.24
CA ASP A 98 -6.28 -15.39 -6.68
C ASP A 98 -7.51 -16.16 -7.16
N ASN A 99 -7.74 -16.18 -8.49
CA ASN A 99 -8.87 -16.84 -9.11
C ASN A 99 -8.75 -18.38 -9.16
N GLN A 100 -7.69 -18.96 -8.57
CA GLN A 100 -7.52 -20.40 -8.40
C GLN A 100 -7.81 -20.85 -6.97
N GLY A 101 -8.21 -19.90 -6.10
CA GLY A 101 -8.55 -20.16 -4.70
C GLY A 101 -7.35 -20.17 -3.76
N SER A 102 -6.15 -19.78 -4.24
CA SER A 102 -5.00 -19.62 -3.37
C SER A 102 -5.09 -18.29 -2.61
N ASN A 103 -4.54 -18.27 -1.40
CA ASN A 103 -4.40 -17.06 -0.63
C ASN A 103 -3.04 -17.00 0.04
N LEU A 104 -2.59 -15.77 0.35
CA LEU A 104 -1.34 -15.53 1.02
C LEU A 104 -1.50 -14.36 2.00
N ILE A 105 -1.16 -14.60 3.26
CA ILE A 105 -1.17 -13.57 4.30
C ILE A 105 0.28 -13.28 4.67
N LEU A 106 0.67 -12.03 4.48
CA LEU A 106 2.02 -11.55 4.71
C LEU A 106 2.01 -10.41 5.71
N LYS A 107 3.10 -10.29 6.48
CA LYS A 107 3.29 -9.22 7.44
C LYS A 107 4.77 -8.96 7.68
N SER A 108 5.18 -7.70 7.73
CA SER A 108 6.51 -7.30 8.19
C SER A 108 6.60 -5.77 8.32
N ARG A 109 7.81 -5.27 8.57
CA ARG A 109 8.12 -3.83 8.62
C ARG A 109 8.70 -3.37 7.30
N ALA A 110 8.41 -2.11 6.93
CA ALA A 110 9.02 -1.48 5.77
C ALA A 110 10.53 -1.21 6.01
N GLU A 111 11.29 -1.26 4.93
CA GLU A 111 12.69 -0.81 4.86
C GLU A 111 12.80 0.38 3.89
N SER A 112 13.88 1.17 3.94
CA SER A 112 13.93 2.51 3.34
C SER A 112 13.55 2.63 1.85
N ASN A 113 13.90 1.67 0.99
CA ASN A 113 13.54 1.66 -0.44
C ASN A 113 12.93 0.34 -0.89
N LYS A 114 12.49 -0.46 0.07
CA LYS A 114 11.93 -1.78 -0.15
C LYS A 114 10.75 -2.02 0.77
N MET A 115 9.78 -2.76 0.27
CA MET A 115 8.79 -3.41 1.10
C MET A 115 9.11 -4.91 1.11
N ILE A 116 9.34 -5.46 2.29
CA ILE A 116 9.59 -6.90 2.47
C ILE A 116 8.50 -7.44 3.36
N LEU A 117 7.69 -8.35 2.85
CA LEU A 117 6.63 -9.00 3.61
C LEU A 117 6.86 -10.51 3.65
N LYS A 118 6.59 -11.13 4.81
CA LYS A 118 6.78 -12.57 5.03
C LYS A 118 5.50 -13.23 5.53
N SER A 119 5.24 -14.46 5.09
CA SER A 119 4.20 -15.29 5.70
C SER A 119 4.65 -15.84 7.06
N LYS A 120 3.71 -16.35 7.83
CA LYS A 120 4.04 -17.28 8.90
C LYS A 120 4.70 -18.53 8.29
N PHE A 121 5.48 -19.25 9.10
CA PHE A 121 6.01 -20.53 8.69
C PHE A 121 4.88 -21.53 8.39
N GLN A 122 5.06 -22.25 7.30
CA GLN A 122 4.18 -23.31 6.82
C GLN A 122 4.96 -24.61 6.77
N LYS A 123 4.27 -25.75 6.76
CA LYS A 123 4.90 -27.05 6.59
C LYS A 123 4.71 -27.54 5.16
N SER A 124 5.82 -27.92 4.54
CA SER A 124 5.79 -28.65 3.26
C SER A 124 5.26 -30.06 3.46
N PRO A 125 4.89 -30.80 2.39
CA PRO A 125 4.49 -32.22 2.47
C PRO A 125 5.53 -33.10 3.17
N ASN A 126 6.81 -32.75 3.10
CA ASN A 126 7.91 -33.48 3.75
C ASN A 126 8.14 -33.05 5.22
N GLY A 127 7.29 -32.15 5.75
CA GLY A 127 7.37 -31.67 7.14
C GLY A 127 8.36 -30.52 7.38
N ASN A 128 9.14 -30.10 6.39
CA ASN A 128 10.07 -29.00 6.52
C ASN A 128 9.33 -27.66 6.61
N LEU A 129 9.82 -26.76 7.44
CA LEU A 129 9.27 -25.41 7.56
C LEU A 129 9.75 -24.53 6.41
N TYR A 130 8.86 -23.70 5.91
CA TYR A 130 9.18 -22.67 4.93
C TYR A 130 8.33 -21.42 5.14
N THR A 131 8.79 -20.30 4.60
CA THR A 131 8.06 -19.03 4.58
C THR A 131 8.08 -18.45 3.17
N ASN A 132 7.00 -17.75 2.81
CA ASN A 132 6.95 -16.90 1.63
C ASN A 132 7.53 -15.53 2.00
N ARG A 133 8.49 -15.05 1.23
CA ARG A 133 9.07 -13.72 1.38
C ARG A 133 8.91 -12.97 0.06
N ILE A 134 8.13 -11.90 0.07
CA ILE A 134 7.99 -11.05 -1.11
C ILE A 134 8.66 -9.72 -0.85
N THR A 135 9.50 -9.31 -1.80
CA THR A 135 10.24 -8.06 -1.76
C THR A 135 9.86 -7.22 -2.96
N TRP A 136 9.36 -6.01 -2.72
CA TRP A 136 9.22 -4.96 -3.74
C TRP A 136 10.36 -3.97 -3.57
N THR A 137 11.08 -3.72 -4.65
CA THR A 137 12.21 -2.76 -4.68
C THR A 137 11.92 -1.68 -5.69
N LEU A 138 11.94 -0.42 -5.27
CA LEU A 138 11.95 0.72 -6.18
C LEU A 138 13.34 0.84 -6.81
N ASN A 139 13.41 0.71 -8.13
CA ASN A 139 14.65 0.81 -8.90
C ASN A 139 14.94 2.29 -9.24
N THR A 140 16.19 2.58 -9.60
CA THR A 140 16.64 3.94 -9.94
C THR A 140 16.00 4.52 -11.20
N ASP A 141 15.49 3.67 -12.10
CA ASP A 141 14.75 4.04 -13.31
C ASP A 141 13.24 4.25 -13.08
N GLY A 142 12.77 4.18 -11.84
CA GLY A 142 11.37 4.30 -11.46
C GLY A 142 10.54 3.04 -11.68
N SER A 143 11.12 1.97 -12.20
CA SER A 143 10.47 0.66 -12.21
C SER A 143 10.44 0.05 -10.81
N VAL A 144 9.57 -0.96 -10.60
CA VAL A 144 9.53 -1.73 -9.35
C VAL A 144 9.82 -3.18 -9.67
N THR A 145 10.74 -3.79 -8.93
CA THR A 145 10.97 -5.24 -8.99
C THR A 145 10.25 -5.91 -7.83
N GLN A 146 9.32 -6.81 -8.14
CA GLN A 146 8.72 -7.72 -7.17
C GLN A 146 9.41 -9.08 -7.29
N ARG A 147 9.91 -9.59 -6.18
CA ARG A 147 10.53 -10.90 -6.08
C ARG A 147 9.86 -11.71 -4.97
N TRP A 148 9.39 -12.91 -5.30
CA TRP A 148 8.80 -13.85 -4.36
C TRP A 148 9.74 -15.05 -4.18
N ASP A 149 10.32 -15.14 -3.01
CA ASP A 149 11.18 -16.23 -2.58
C ASP A 149 10.42 -17.17 -1.64
N ILE A 150 10.75 -18.45 -1.73
CA ILE A 150 10.45 -19.44 -0.71
C ILE A 150 11.75 -19.65 0.08
N ALA A 151 11.72 -19.45 1.39
CA ALA A 151 12.88 -19.57 2.25
C ALA A 151 12.61 -20.56 3.40
N ASP A 152 13.66 -21.17 3.93
CA ASP A 152 13.59 -22.04 5.11
C ASP A 152 13.55 -21.24 6.43
N GLU A 153 13.58 -21.95 7.54
CA GLU A 153 13.57 -21.35 8.90
C GLU A 153 14.84 -20.57 9.24
N ASN A 154 15.92 -20.77 8.50
CA ASN A 154 17.18 -20.05 8.64
C ASN A 154 17.31 -18.90 7.62
N ASP A 155 16.18 -18.52 6.94
CA ASP A 155 16.10 -17.51 5.89
C ASP A 155 16.93 -17.86 4.63
N GLN A 156 17.30 -19.14 4.46
CA GLN A 156 18.00 -19.61 3.27
C GLN A 156 17.04 -19.81 2.11
N LEU A 157 17.43 -19.34 0.92
CA LEU A 157 16.62 -19.46 -0.28
C LEU A 157 16.45 -20.93 -0.69
N LEU A 158 15.21 -21.40 -0.74
CA LEU A 158 14.86 -22.72 -1.27
C LEU A 158 14.52 -22.65 -2.76
N SER A 159 13.71 -21.66 -3.16
CA SER A 159 13.32 -21.44 -4.54
C SER A 159 12.81 -20.02 -4.76
N VAL A 160 12.75 -19.61 -6.05
CA VAL A 160 12.12 -18.37 -6.48
C VAL A 160 10.78 -18.72 -7.13
N ALA A 161 9.67 -18.25 -6.55
CA ALA A 161 8.33 -18.51 -7.06
C ALA A 161 7.93 -17.52 -8.15
N PHE A 162 8.40 -16.26 -8.07
CA PHE A 162 8.05 -15.21 -9.03
C PHE A 162 9.10 -14.11 -9.05
N ILE A 163 9.35 -13.55 -10.24
CA ILE A 163 10.02 -12.25 -10.42
C ILE A 163 9.23 -11.46 -11.47
N GLY A 164 8.79 -10.26 -11.11
CA GLY A 164 8.12 -9.33 -12.01
C GLY A 164 8.82 -7.97 -12.01
N ILE A 165 9.05 -7.41 -13.19
CA ILE A 165 9.57 -6.06 -13.38
C ILE A 165 8.41 -5.18 -13.84
N TYR A 166 7.99 -4.27 -12.97
CA TYR A 166 6.86 -3.38 -13.13
C TYR A 166 7.32 -2.08 -13.80
N ARG A 167 6.80 -1.76 -14.97
CA ARG A 167 7.04 -0.50 -15.66
C ARG A 167 5.73 0.25 -15.81
N LYS A 168 5.74 1.55 -15.54
CA LYS A 168 4.55 2.41 -15.70
C LYS A 168 3.97 2.29 -17.10
N LYS A 169 2.62 2.26 -17.18
CA LYS A 169 1.89 2.43 -18.44
C LYS A 169 2.04 3.82 -19.00
#